data_9ace88e03ac4bc1e20422baff48cb832
#
_entry.id   9ace88e03ac4bc1e20422baff48cb832
#
_cell.length_a   1.000
_cell.length_b   1.000
_cell.length_c   1.000
_cell.angle_alpha   90.00
_cell.angle_beta   90.00
_cell.angle_gamma   90.00
#
_symmetry.space_group_name_H-M   'P 1'
#
loop_
_entity.id
_entity.type
_entity.pdbx_description
1 polymer ?
#
loop_
_entity_poly.entity_id
_entity_poly.type
_entity_poly.pdbx_seq_one_letter_code
_entity_poly.pdbx_strand_id
1 'polypeptide(L)'
;MADAAFVSRRDNAFREFPPASAQLAVIVPFFGDLTVWVRKEAETGWQFPTSTRRSGETILEVAKRELWDSARIVASKLDLLGAVRSTDPKPSTSYVYMCEVRHVPWAYEIPDDVAEIGVFTRSPRPLASEWSEVVLEAALRVRRTGLR
;
A
#
# COMPACT_ATOMS: atom_id res chain seq x y z
N MET A 1 15.67 6.69 11.22
CA MET A 1 14.51 6.15 11.92
C MET A 1 13.24 6.60 11.22
N ALA A 2 12.31 5.69 11.01
CA ALA A 2 11.06 6.02 10.35
C ALA A 2 10.11 6.75 11.32
N ASP A 3 9.69 7.95 10.95
CA ASP A 3 8.70 8.71 11.72
C ASP A 3 7.31 8.43 11.17
N ALA A 4 6.89 7.17 11.31
CA ALA A 4 5.60 6.72 10.83
C ALA A 4 4.87 5.94 11.92
N ALA A 5 3.59 6.22 12.07
CA ALA A 5 2.74 5.53 13.03
C ALA A 5 1.46 5.06 12.35
N PHE A 6 1.11 3.80 12.56
CA PHE A 6 -0.11 3.21 12.02
C PHE A 6 -1.23 3.31 13.06
N VAL A 7 -2.40 3.76 12.59
CA VAL A 7 -3.62 3.81 13.40
C VAL A 7 -4.65 2.90 12.75
N SER A 8 -5.06 1.84 13.45
CA SER A 8 -6.06 0.92 12.95
C SER A 8 -7.40 1.62 12.76
N ARG A 9 -8.16 1.25 11.74
CA ARG A 9 -9.51 1.78 11.54
C ARG A 9 -10.46 1.46 12.71
N ARG A 10 -10.09 0.48 13.53
CA ARG A 10 -10.87 0.10 14.72
C ARG A 10 -10.51 0.89 15.96
N ASP A 11 -9.44 1.66 15.90
CA ASP A 11 -9.00 2.53 16.98
C ASP A 11 -9.83 3.82 16.98
N ASN A 12 -10.19 4.31 18.17
CA ASN A 12 -10.92 5.58 18.29
C ASN A 12 -10.14 6.75 17.67
N ALA A 13 -8.81 6.70 17.73
CA ALA A 13 -7.96 7.73 17.14
C ALA A 13 -8.10 7.82 15.62
N PHE A 14 -8.65 6.80 14.97
CA PHE A 14 -8.86 6.82 13.52
C PHE A 14 -9.83 7.94 13.10
N ARG A 15 -10.66 8.41 14.01
CA ARG A 15 -11.59 9.53 13.74
C ARG A 15 -10.85 10.81 13.34
N GLU A 16 -9.59 10.94 13.73
CA GLU A 16 -8.76 12.09 13.36
C GLU A 16 -8.28 12.03 11.92
N PHE A 17 -8.56 10.94 11.21
CA PHE A 17 -8.13 10.72 9.84
C PHE A 17 -9.33 10.46 8.93
N PRO A 18 -10.20 11.47 8.71
CA PRO A 18 -11.32 11.26 7.77
C PRO A 18 -10.78 11.04 6.35
N PRO A 19 -11.55 10.41 5.46
CA PRO A 19 -11.09 10.12 4.10
C PRO A 19 -10.54 11.34 3.37
N ALA A 20 -11.13 12.51 3.59
CA ALA A 20 -10.69 13.73 2.95
C ALA A 20 -9.29 14.17 3.37
N SER A 21 -8.80 13.71 4.53
CA SER A 21 -7.46 14.05 5.01
C SER A 21 -6.36 13.20 4.37
N ALA A 22 -6.72 12.07 3.76
CA ALA A 22 -5.74 11.16 3.18
C ALA A 22 -5.22 11.72 1.87
N GLN A 23 -3.90 11.89 1.78
CA GLN A 23 -3.21 12.40 0.61
C GLN A 23 -2.71 11.27 -0.28
N LEU A 24 -2.42 10.11 0.32
CA LEU A 24 -1.91 8.94 -0.38
C LEU A 24 -2.74 7.71 -0.05
N ALA A 25 -2.72 6.75 -0.98
CA ALA A 25 -3.24 5.41 -0.76
C ALA A 25 -2.09 4.43 -0.90
N VAL A 26 -2.01 3.49 0.04
CA VAL A 26 -1.03 2.40 0.03
C VAL A 26 -1.80 1.10 0.04
N ILE A 27 -1.45 0.17 -0.81
CA ILE A 27 -2.16 -1.10 -0.90
C ILE A 27 -1.20 -2.25 -0.65
N VAL A 28 -1.59 -3.18 0.21
CA VAL A 28 -0.86 -4.42 0.46
C VAL A 28 -1.59 -5.55 -0.25
N PRO A 29 -1.13 -5.96 -1.44
CA PRO A 29 -1.77 -7.06 -2.16
C PRO A 29 -1.20 -8.39 -1.69
N PHE A 30 -2.07 -9.34 -1.38
CA PHE A 30 -1.66 -10.69 -1.03
C PHE A 30 -1.95 -11.65 -2.19
N PHE A 31 -0.93 -12.39 -2.56
CA PHE A 31 -1.04 -13.49 -3.50
C PHE A 31 -0.82 -14.77 -2.68
N GLY A 32 -1.92 -15.36 -2.21
CA GLY A 32 -1.81 -16.40 -1.18
C GLY A 32 -1.22 -15.81 0.09
N ASP A 33 -0.16 -16.40 0.60
CA ASP A 33 0.54 -15.89 1.80
C ASP A 33 1.69 -14.94 1.46
N LEU A 34 1.89 -14.68 0.18
CA LEU A 34 2.95 -13.78 -0.27
C LEU A 34 2.40 -12.37 -0.45
N THR A 35 3.27 -11.37 -0.35
CA THR A 35 2.89 -9.98 -0.64
C THR A 35 3.52 -9.53 -1.95
N VAL A 36 2.79 -8.68 -2.66
CA VAL A 36 3.21 -8.16 -3.96
C VAL A 36 3.82 -6.78 -3.79
N TRP A 37 5.02 -6.60 -4.30
CA TRP A 37 5.77 -5.35 -4.19
C TRP A 37 6.18 -4.87 -5.57
N VAL A 38 6.40 -3.58 -5.69
CA VAL A 38 6.88 -2.97 -6.93
C VAL A 38 8.19 -2.25 -6.69
N ARG A 39 9.06 -2.28 -7.69
CA ARG A 39 10.28 -1.49 -7.73
C ARG A 39 10.20 -0.59 -8.96
N LYS A 40 10.08 0.70 -8.73
CA LYS A 40 9.95 1.66 -9.82
C LYS A 40 11.30 2.06 -10.38
N GLU A 41 11.35 2.38 -11.68
CA GLU A 41 12.58 2.76 -12.36
C GLU A 41 13.26 3.96 -11.71
N ALA A 42 12.47 4.92 -11.25
CA ALA A 42 13.01 6.16 -10.67
C ALA A 42 13.40 6.03 -9.20
N GLU A 43 13.18 4.87 -8.58
CA GLU A 43 13.41 4.70 -7.14
C GLU A 43 14.38 3.57 -6.84
N THR A 44 15.02 3.66 -5.67
CA THR A 44 16.09 2.73 -5.27
C THR A 44 15.61 1.67 -4.29
N GLY A 45 14.45 1.13 -4.46
CA GLY A 45 14.00 0.08 -3.55
C GLY A 45 12.60 -0.36 -3.83
N TRP A 46 12.20 -1.36 -3.07
CA TRP A 46 10.89 -1.97 -3.16
C TRP A 46 9.88 -1.20 -2.32
N GLN A 47 8.65 -1.13 -2.80
CA GLN A 47 7.56 -0.50 -2.09
C GLN A 47 6.25 -1.20 -2.42
N PHE A 48 5.27 -1.02 -1.56
CA PHE A 48 3.90 -1.39 -1.92
C PHE A 48 3.37 -0.37 -2.92
N PRO A 49 2.40 -0.75 -3.76
CA PRO A 49 1.74 0.22 -4.63
C PRO A 49 1.25 1.41 -3.81
N THR A 50 1.69 2.61 -4.17
CA THR A 50 1.43 3.85 -3.42
C THR A 50 1.25 4.98 -4.40
N SER A 51 0.20 5.77 -4.23
CA SER A 51 -0.03 6.93 -5.09
C SER A 51 -0.67 8.08 -4.36
N THR A 52 -0.44 9.27 -4.90
CA THR A 52 -1.00 10.52 -4.42
C THR A 52 -2.39 10.72 -5.00
N ARG A 53 -3.29 11.28 -4.20
CA ARG A 53 -4.63 11.64 -4.65
C ARG A 53 -4.55 12.75 -5.71
N ARG A 54 -5.31 12.56 -6.76
CA ARG A 54 -5.51 13.59 -7.78
C ARG A 54 -6.80 14.35 -7.47
N SER A 55 -6.89 15.58 -8.01
CA SER A 55 -8.08 16.39 -7.84
C SER A 55 -9.34 15.64 -8.31
N GLY A 56 -10.37 15.66 -7.48
CA GLY A 56 -11.64 15.00 -7.79
C GLY A 56 -11.72 13.52 -7.45
N GLU A 57 -10.62 12.90 -7.04
CA GLU A 57 -10.65 11.49 -6.66
C GLU A 57 -11.00 11.29 -5.19
N THR A 58 -11.77 10.23 -4.90
CA THR A 58 -11.86 9.73 -3.54
C THR A 58 -10.59 8.91 -3.27
N ILE A 59 -10.26 8.72 -1.98
CA ILE A 59 -9.06 7.95 -1.65
C ILE A 59 -9.19 6.48 -2.11
N LEU A 60 -10.38 5.93 -2.10
CA LEU A 60 -10.60 4.56 -2.62
C LEU A 60 -10.35 4.49 -4.13
N GLU A 61 -10.74 5.52 -4.87
CA GLU A 61 -10.48 5.58 -6.30
C GLU A 61 -8.97 5.65 -6.58
N VAL A 62 -8.23 6.37 -5.74
CA VAL A 62 -6.76 6.42 -5.83
C VAL A 62 -6.17 5.01 -5.68
N ALA A 63 -6.65 4.27 -4.67
CA ALA A 63 -6.15 2.92 -4.42
C ALA A 63 -6.40 1.98 -5.61
N LYS A 64 -7.60 2.03 -6.17
CA LYS A 64 -7.94 1.20 -7.33
C LYS A 64 -7.12 1.56 -8.55
N ARG A 65 -6.93 2.84 -8.79
CA ARG A 65 -6.14 3.33 -9.91
C ARG A 65 -4.68 2.90 -9.78
N GLU A 66 -4.13 3.05 -8.58
CA GLU A 66 -2.73 2.71 -8.34
C GLU A 66 -2.43 1.21 -8.54
N LEU A 67 -3.32 0.33 -8.09
CA LEU A 67 -3.15 -1.10 -8.32
C LEU A 67 -3.03 -1.42 -9.81
N TRP A 68 -3.85 -0.79 -10.62
CA TRP A 68 -3.77 -0.98 -12.06
C TRP A 68 -2.54 -0.31 -12.66
N ASP A 69 -2.27 0.95 -12.29
CA ASP A 69 -1.16 1.72 -12.88
C ASP A 69 0.20 1.12 -12.55
N SER A 70 0.39 0.62 -11.32
CA SER A 70 1.69 0.11 -10.87
C SER A 70 1.88 -1.38 -11.06
N ALA A 71 0.82 -2.16 -10.94
CA ALA A 71 0.94 -3.62 -10.87
C ALA A 71 -0.01 -4.37 -11.80
N ARG A 72 -0.84 -3.66 -12.56
CA ARG A 72 -1.86 -4.25 -13.44
C ARG A 72 -2.79 -5.21 -12.69
N ILE A 73 -3.11 -4.87 -11.45
CA ILE A 73 -4.00 -5.65 -10.61
C ILE A 73 -5.38 -4.99 -10.59
N VAL A 74 -6.42 -5.79 -10.79
CA VAL A 74 -7.81 -5.38 -10.59
C VAL A 74 -8.31 -6.12 -9.36
N ALA A 75 -8.56 -5.38 -8.29
CA ALA A 75 -9.08 -5.96 -7.06
C ALA A 75 -10.59 -5.77 -7.00
N SER A 76 -11.31 -6.87 -6.75
CA SER A 76 -12.77 -6.81 -6.58
C SER A 76 -13.15 -6.16 -5.25
N LYS A 77 -12.26 -6.24 -4.27
CA LYS A 77 -12.51 -5.72 -2.93
C LYS A 77 -11.21 -5.21 -2.31
N LEU A 78 -11.28 -4.01 -1.76
CA LEU A 78 -10.19 -3.43 -1.00
C LEU A 78 -10.66 -3.25 0.44
N ASP A 79 -9.95 -3.85 1.39
CA ASP A 79 -10.26 -3.73 2.81
C ASP A 79 -9.41 -2.62 3.41
N LEU A 80 -10.05 -1.63 4.01
CA LEU A 80 -9.34 -0.55 4.69
C LEU A 80 -8.77 -1.07 6.02
N LEU A 81 -7.47 -0.93 6.21
CA LEU A 81 -6.80 -1.32 7.46
C LEU A 81 -6.72 -0.17 8.44
N GLY A 82 -6.47 1.01 7.96
CA GLY A 82 -6.27 2.18 8.80
C GLY A 82 -5.51 3.28 8.08
N ALA A 83 -4.82 4.10 8.84
CA ALA A 83 -4.05 5.22 8.31
C ALA A 83 -2.63 5.22 8.86
N VAL A 84 -1.70 5.73 8.08
CA VAL A 84 -0.33 5.99 8.52
C VAL A 84 -0.09 7.48 8.42
N ARG A 85 0.39 8.06 9.53
CA ARG A 85 0.87 9.43 9.53
C ARG A 85 2.39 9.38 9.49
N SER A 86 2.97 10.04 8.53
CA SER A 86 4.43 10.16 8.40
C SER A 86 4.82 11.62 8.44
N THR A 87 5.97 11.91 9.05
CA THR A 87 6.52 13.27 9.10
C THR A 87 7.68 13.48 8.16
N ASP A 88 8.22 12.40 7.59
CA ASP A 88 9.40 12.44 6.73
C ASP A 88 9.05 12.04 5.29
N PRO A 89 9.40 12.84 4.27
CA PRO A 89 10.13 14.12 4.32
C PRO A 89 9.28 15.31 4.76
N LYS A 90 7.96 15.17 4.75
CA LYS A 90 7.02 16.19 5.22
C LYS A 90 5.77 15.50 5.76
N PRO A 91 4.99 16.17 6.60
CA PRO A 91 3.77 15.56 7.15
C PRO A 91 2.84 15.08 6.04
N SER A 92 2.39 13.84 6.15
CA SER A 92 1.46 13.25 5.19
C SER A 92 0.60 12.19 5.89
N THR A 93 -0.60 11.97 5.36
CA THR A 93 -1.51 10.93 5.83
C THR A 93 -1.80 10.00 4.66
N SER A 94 -1.64 8.71 4.91
CA SER A 94 -1.92 7.67 3.92
C SER A 94 -3.01 6.75 4.45
N TYR A 95 -3.98 6.41 3.61
CA TYR A 95 -4.89 5.31 3.91
C TYR A 95 -4.25 4.03 3.43
N VAL A 96 -4.35 2.98 4.25
CA VAL A 96 -3.74 1.68 3.98
C VAL A 96 -4.85 0.67 3.73
N TYR A 97 -4.78 0.03 2.57
CA TYR A 97 -5.73 -1.01 2.17
C TYR A 97 -4.99 -2.33 2.00
N MET A 98 -5.74 -3.42 2.06
CA MET A 98 -5.22 -4.72 1.63
C MET A 98 -6.24 -5.39 0.71
N CYS A 99 -5.76 -6.29 -0.12
CA CYS A 99 -6.62 -7.07 -1.01
C CYS A 99 -6.01 -8.43 -1.30
N GLU A 100 -6.85 -9.34 -1.76
CA GLU A 100 -6.42 -10.63 -2.28
C GLU A 100 -6.31 -10.51 -3.79
N VAL A 101 -5.24 -11.04 -4.36
CA VAL A 101 -5.04 -11.05 -5.81
C VAL A 101 -4.84 -12.47 -6.28
N ARG A 102 -5.34 -12.79 -7.46
CA ARG A 102 -5.26 -14.12 -8.04
C ARG A 102 -4.31 -14.19 -9.22
N HIS A 103 -3.85 -13.04 -9.67
CA HIS A 103 -2.97 -12.94 -10.84
C HIS A 103 -1.90 -11.90 -10.57
N VAL A 104 -0.65 -12.27 -10.84
CA VAL A 104 0.48 -11.36 -10.81
C VAL A 104 0.95 -11.23 -12.26
N PRO A 105 1.13 -10.02 -12.80
CA PRO A 105 1.40 -9.83 -14.21
C PRO A 105 2.73 -10.46 -14.65
N TRP A 106 2.74 -10.96 -15.88
CA TRP A 106 3.97 -11.42 -16.53
C TRP A 106 4.86 -10.22 -16.84
N ALA A 107 6.15 -10.47 -17.07
CA ALA A 107 7.12 -9.40 -17.32
C ALA A 107 6.69 -8.43 -18.43
N TYR A 108 6.05 -8.92 -19.48
CA TYR A 108 5.62 -8.06 -20.59
C TYR A 108 4.37 -7.22 -20.27
N GLU A 109 3.71 -7.51 -19.17
CA GLU A 109 2.53 -6.74 -18.72
C GLU A 109 2.91 -5.61 -17.76
N ILE A 110 4.18 -5.57 -17.32
CA ILE A 110 4.64 -4.58 -16.35
C ILE A 110 4.60 -3.19 -16.96
N PRO A 111 4.07 -2.18 -16.22
CA PRO A 111 4.05 -0.79 -16.71
C PRO A 111 5.45 -0.25 -16.99
N ASP A 112 5.55 0.72 -17.92
CA ASP A 112 6.84 1.25 -18.36
C ASP A 112 7.67 1.88 -17.25
N ASP A 113 7.04 2.49 -16.25
CA ASP A 113 7.74 3.15 -15.15
C ASP A 113 8.10 2.19 -14.00
N VAL A 114 7.74 0.92 -14.12
CA VAL A 114 8.01 -0.11 -13.12
C VAL A 114 9.13 -1.01 -13.63
N ALA A 115 10.20 -1.13 -12.85
CA ALA A 115 11.32 -1.99 -13.21
C ALA A 115 11.01 -3.47 -12.94
N GLU A 116 10.38 -3.74 -11.79
CA GLU A 116 10.04 -5.11 -11.40
C GLU A 116 8.78 -5.14 -10.54
N ILE A 117 8.07 -6.28 -10.65
CA ILE A 117 7.03 -6.65 -9.71
C ILE A 117 7.48 -7.98 -9.11
N GLY A 118 7.45 -8.09 -7.80
CA GLY A 118 7.88 -9.31 -7.13
C GLY A 118 6.91 -9.75 -6.04
N VAL A 119 6.95 -11.04 -5.72
CA VAL A 119 6.15 -11.64 -4.65
C VAL A 119 7.11 -12.21 -3.62
N PHE A 120 6.90 -11.84 -2.36
CA PHE A 120 7.84 -12.18 -1.29
C PHE A 120 7.12 -12.63 -0.04
N THR A 121 7.75 -13.55 0.72
CA THR A 121 7.23 -13.97 2.02
C THR A 121 7.54 -12.95 3.11
N ARG A 122 8.56 -12.14 2.88
CA ARG A 122 9.01 -11.08 3.79
C ARG A 122 9.22 -9.81 2.98
N SER A 123 9.43 -8.70 3.66
CA SER A 123 9.77 -7.47 2.96
C SER A 123 11.07 -7.65 2.19
N PRO A 124 11.10 -7.31 0.90
CA PRO A 124 12.33 -7.39 0.11
C PRO A 124 13.29 -6.27 0.48
N ARG A 125 14.54 -6.41 0.09
CA ARG A 125 15.57 -5.38 0.33
C ARG A 125 16.22 -4.97 -0.99
N PRO A 126 16.61 -3.72 -1.14
CA PRO A 126 16.37 -2.61 -0.21
C PRO A 126 14.93 -2.12 -0.28
N LEU A 127 14.48 -1.44 0.77
CA LEU A 127 13.16 -0.81 0.80
C LEU A 127 13.27 0.65 0.34
N ALA A 128 12.27 1.12 -0.39
CA ALA A 128 12.19 2.52 -0.78
C ALA A 128 11.89 3.40 0.45
N SER A 129 11.17 2.85 1.42
CA SER A 129 10.89 3.56 2.68
C SER A 129 10.71 2.54 3.81
N GLU A 130 11.27 2.87 4.97
CA GLU A 130 11.19 2.02 6.16
C GLU A 130 9.76 1.88 6.69
N TRP A 131 8.89 2.84 6.44
CA TRP A 131 7.52 2.77 6.93
C TRP A 131 6.73 1.63 6.26
N SER A 132 7.24 1.05 5.18
CA SER A 132 6.64 -0.14 4.57
C SER A 132 6.56 -1.33 5.53
N GLU A 133 7.52 -1.44 6.46
CA GLU A 133 7.50 -2.49 7.49
C GLU A 133 6.31 -2.32 8.42
N VAL A 134 6.00 -1.08 8.79
CA VAL A 134 4.87 -0.76 9.66
C VAL A 134 3.56 -1.19 8.99
N VAL A 135 3.43 -0.90 7.71
CA VAL A 135 2.25 -1.25 6.91
C VAL A 135 2.12 -2.76 6.77
N LEU A 136 3.23 -3.44 6.45
CA LEU A 136 3.23 -4.89 6.29
C LEU A 136 2.81 -5.58 7.59
N GLU A 137 3.37 -5.15 8.73
CA GLU A 137 3.04 -5.75 10.01
C GLU A 137 1.56 -5.58 10.34
N ALA A 138 0.99 -4.41 10.06
CA ALA A 138 -0.42 -4.16 10.27
C ALA A 138 -1.29 -5.11 9.44
N ALA A 139 -0.95 -5.31 8.17
CA ALA A 139 -1.68 -6.19 7.27
C ALA A 139 -1.59 -7.66 7.73
N LEU A 140 -0.40 -8.10 8.12
CA LEU A 140 -0.20 -9.47 8.59
C LEU A 140 -0.98 -9.73 9.88
N ARG A 141 -1.04 -8.75 10.78
CA ARG A 141 -1.80 -8.87 12.02
C ARG A 141 -3.29 -9.06 11.73
N VAL A 142 -3.83 -8.28 10.81
CA VAL A 142 -5.24 -8.41 10.44
C VAL A 142 -5.51 -9.79 9.82
N ARG A 143 -4.62 -10.29 8.99
CA ARG A 143 -4.79 -11.62 8.40
C ARG A 143 -4.77 -12.72 9.45
N ARG A 144 -3.90 -12.62 10.45
CA ARG A 144 -3.82 -13.61 11.53
C ARG A 144 -5.07 -13.62 12.41
N THR A 145 -5.60 -12.44 12.70
CA THR A 145 -6.73 -12.31 13.63
C THR A 145 -8.08 -12.37 12.94
N GLY A 146 -8.12 -12.17 11.62
CA GLY A 146 -9.37 -12.08 10.87
C GLY A 146 -10.14 -10.80 11.11
N LEU A 147 -9.52 -9.80 11.71
CA LEU A 147 -10.17 -8.51 12.02
C LEU A 147 -10.01 -7.55 10.84
N ARG A 148 -10.79 -7.79 9.83
CA ARG A 148 -10.79 -6.94 8.63
C ARG A 148 -11.82 -5.82 8.70
#